data_4478124732db1a16c5fc31c0b0f4fe3e
#
_entry.id   4478124732db1a16c5fc31c0b0f4fe3e
#
_cell.length_a   1.000
_cell.length_b   1.000
_cell.length_c   1.000
_cell.angle_alpha   90.00
_cell.angle_beta   90.00
_cell.angle_gamma   90.00
#
_symmetry.space_group_name_H-M   'P 1'
#
loop_
_entity.id
_entity.type
_entity.pdbx_description
1 polymer ?
#
loop_
_entity_poly.entity_id
_entity_poly.type
_entity_poly.pdbx_seq_one_letter_code
_entity_poly.pdbx_strand_id
1 'polypeptide(L)'
;MDRRMSPLDLLLGQADLALRASFGRPAPRRPSPGAGRTDHLADEIQRRHAAGLMRVNHAGEVAAQGLYHGQALTARRDEIRRQMLEAARDEGDHLAWCRDRLRELGSGPSVLNPLWYAGSLAIGALAGAAGDRISLGFVAETERQVEGHLEEHLRRLPEGDERSRAILDQMKTDEVAHAEAAMDAGGSELPMPVRQLMRLTARVMTRTAYWI
;
A
#
# COMPACT_ATOMS: atom_id res chain seq x y z
N MET A 1 15.73 -28.86 -11.30
CA MET A 1 17.03 -28.21 -10.92
C MET A 1 16.68 -26.84 -10.33
N ASP A 2 16.58 -26.73 -9.03
CA ASP A 2 16.37 -25.44 -8.37
C ASP A 2 17.64 -24.59 -8.51
N ARG A 3 17.57 -23.59 -9.36
CA ARG A 3 18.67 -22.63 -9.54
C ARG A 3 18.75 -21.75 -8.29
N ARG A 4 19.74 -21.96 -7.44
CA ARG A 4 19.99 -21.05 -6.32
C ARG A 4 20.24 -19.65 -6.85
N MET A 5 19.38 -18.71 -6.49
CA MET A 5 19.53 -17.31 -6.86
C MET A 5 20.81 -16.73 -6.28
N SER A 6 21.61 -16.07 -7.11
CA SER A 6 22.80 -15.36 -6.64
C SER A 6 22.40 -14.08 -5.91
N PRO A 7 23.26 -13.48 -5.07
CA PRO A 7 22.99 -12.16 -4.47
C PRO A 7 22.67 -11.09 -5.51
N LEU A 8 23.26 -11.18 -6.70
CA LEU A 8 22.97 -10.27 -7.81
C LEU A 8 21.54 -10.49 -8.35
N ASP A 9 21.09 -11.74 -8.51
CA ASP A 9 19.72 -12.04 -8.95
C ASP A 9 18.70 -11.50 -7.95
N LEU A 10 18.99 -11.60 -6.64
CA LEU A 10 18.13 -11.03 -5.60
C LEU A 10 18.07 -9.50 -5.69
N LEU A 11 19.22 -8.85 -5.86
CA LEU A 11 19.27 -7.39 -6.00
C LEU A 11 18.52 -6.91 -7.24
N LEU A 12 18.75 -7.55 -8.39
CA LEU A 12 18.04 -7.23 -9.63
C LEU A 12 16.54 -7.47 -9.52
N GLY A 13 16.14 -8.56 -8.85
CA GLY A 13 14.73 -8.85 -8.57
C GLY A 13 14.07 -7.75 -7.71
N GLN A 14 14.76 -7.27 -6.66
CA GLN A 14 14.23 -6.17 -5.84
C GLN A 14 14.18 -4.85 -6.61
N ALA A 15 15.15 -4.57 -7.47
CA ALA A 15 15.12 -3.39 -8.34
C ALA A 15 13.96 -3.44 -9.35
N ASP A 16 13.68 -4.60 -9.96
CA ASP A 16 12.53 -4.80 -10.84
C ASP A 16 11.20 -4.57 -10.11
N LEU A 17 11.05 -5.15 -8.91
CA LEU A 17 9.86 -4.94 -8.07
C LEU A 17 9.67 -3.46 -7.70
N ALA A 18 10.75 -2.77 -7.33
CA ALA A 18 10.72 -1.34 -7.02
C ALA A 18 10.29 -0.49 -8.22
N LEU A 19 10.82 -0.78 -9.40
CA LEU A 19 10.47 -0.09 -10.64
C LEU A 19 9.01 -0.35 -11.03
N ARG A 20 8.53 -1.59 -10.89
CA ARG A 20 7.14 -1.96 -11.18
C ARG A 20 6.17 -1.29 -10.22
N ALA A 21 6.44 -1.28 -8.93
CA ALA A 21 5.61 -0.63 -7.92
C ALA A 21 5.57 0.90 -8.12
N SER A 22 6.72 1.53 -8.40
CA SER A 22 6.83 2.98 -8.51
C SER A 22 6.32 3.53 -9.85
N PHE A 23 6.62 2.85 -10.97
CA PHE A 23 6.40 3.36 -12.32
C PHE A 23 5.60 2.41 -13.22
N GLY A 24 5.46 1.13 -12.83
CA GLY A 24 4.77 0.12 -13.60
C GLY A 24 3.26 0.40 -13.73
N ARG A 25 2.61 -0.33 -14.61
CA ARG A 25 1.16 -0.37 -14.74
C ARG A 25 0.71 -1.80 -14.41
N PRO A 26 0.46 -2.09 -13.13
CA PRO A 26 -0.02 -3.42 -12.76
C PRO A 26 -1.36 -3.67 -13.47
N ALA A 27 -1.51 -4.86 -14.04
CA ALA A 27 -2.81 -5.31 -14.52
C ALA A 27 -3.61 -5.79 -13.30
N PRO A 28 -4.74 -5.15 -12.97
CA PRO A 28 -5.54 -5.58 -11.84
C PRO A 28 -6.16 -6.94 -12.11
N ARG A 29 -6.25 -7.79 -11.10
CA ARG A 29 -6.94 -9.08 -11.16
C ARG A 29 -8.45 -8.92 -10.97
N ARG A 30 -8.86 -7.90 -10.23
CA ARG A 30 -10.24 -7.53 -9.98
C ARG A 30 -10.59 -6.23 -10.74
N PRO A 31 -11.80 -6.11 -11.30
CA PRO A 31 -12.25 -4.86 -11.91
C PRO A 31 -12.26 -3.73 -10.87
N SER A 32 -12.02 -2.50 -11.32
CA SER A 32 -12.09 -1.33 -10.42
C SER A 32 -13.51 -1.16 -9.87
N PRO A 33 -13.68 -1.00 -8.55
CA PRO A 33 -14.99 -0.71 -7.93
C PRO A 33 -15.61 0.60 -8.41
N GLY A 34 -14.77 1.54 -8.91
CA GLY A 34 -15.22 2.78 -9.53
C GLY A 34 -15.69 2.64 -10.97
N ALA A 35 -15.53 1.46 -11.60
CA ALA A 35 -15.97 1.25 -12.97
C ALA A 35 -17.49 1.38 -13.10
N GLY A 36 -17.94 2.11 -14.13
CA GLY A 36 -19.37 2.35 -14.37
C GLY A 36 -20.04 3.37 -13.44
N ARG A 37 -19.33 3.92 -12.45
CA ARG A 37 -19.81 5.03 -11.63
C ARG A 37 -19.66 6.35 -12.38
N THR A 38 -20.55 7.30 -12.13
CA THR A 38 -20.50 8.64 -12.72
C THR A 38 -20.03 9.65 -11.69
N ASP A 39 -19.04 10.46 -12.03
CA ASP A 39 -18.60 11.56 -11.18
C ASP A 39 -19.43 12.83 -11.43
N HIS A 40 -19.63 13.59 -10.37
CA HIS A 40 -20.27 14.90 -10.37
C HIS A 40 -19.40 15.95 -9.68
N LEU A 41 -18.10 15.96 -10.00
CA LEU A 41 -17.15 16.96 -9.47
C LEU A 41 -17.49 18.33 -10.04
N ALA A 42 -17.79 19.28 -9.14
CA ALA A 42 -18.34 20.58 -9.52
C ALA A 42 -17.31 21.48 -10.24
N ASP A 43 -16.03 21.38 -9.84
CA ASP A 43 -14.99 22.28 -10.33
C ASP A 43 -13.59 21.64 -10.27
N GLU A 44 -12.61 22.38 -10.76
CA GLU A 44 -11.20 21.98 -10.77
C GLU A 44 -10.59 21.92 -9.35
N ILE A 45 -11.11 22.64 -8.37
CA ILE A 45 -10.64 22.62 -6.99
C ILE A 45 -10.98 21.26 -6.37
N GLN A 46 -12.22 20.81 -6.53
CA GLN A 46 -12.64 19.48 -6.09
C GLN A 46 -11.86 18.37 -6.77
N ARG A 47 -11.61 18.49 -8.09
CA ARG A 47 -10.82 17.54 -8.86
C ARG A 47 -9.40 17.42 -8.34
N ARG A 48 -8.72 18.54 -8.09
CA ARG A 48 -7.36 18.57 -7.54
C ARG A 48 -7.30 18.02 -6.12
N HIS A 49 -8.32 18.31 -5.31
CA HIS A 49 -8.43 17.76 -3.96
C HIS A 49 -8.56 16.24 -3.98
N ALA A 50 -9.48 15.69 -4.78
CA ALA A 50 -9.64 14.26 -4.99
C ALA A 50 -8.34 13.61 -5.49
N ALA A 51 -7.68 14.24 -6.47
CA ALA A 51 -6.39 13.77 -6.97
C ALA A 51 -5.30 13.73 -5.88
N GLY A 52 -5.25 14.73 -5.00
CA GLY A 52 -4.33 14.75 -3.86
C GLY A 52 -4.57 13.57 -2.91
N LEU A 53 -5.83 13.31 -2.56
CA LEU A 53 -6.20 12.17 -1.70
C LEU A 53 -5.86 10.83 -2.37
N MET A 54 -6.19 10.66 -3.65
CA MET A 54 -5.87 9.43 -4.40
C MET A 54 -4.36 9.22 -4.58
N ARG A 55 -3.57 10.31 -4.67
CA ARG A 55 -2.10 10.21 -4.73
C ARG A 55 -1.51 9.73 -3.41
N VAL A 56 -2.06 10.18 -2.30
CA VAL A 56 -1.68 9.67 -0.97
C VAL A 56 -1.95 8.17 -0.89
N ASN A 57 -3.15 7.72 -1.29
CA ASN A 57 -3.48 6.29 -1.27
C ASN A 57 -2.53 5.50 -2.17
N HIS A 58 -2.32 5.95 -3.42
CA HIS A 58 -1.35 5.30 -4.33
C HIS A 58 0.06 5.20 -3.73
N ALA A 59 0.54 6.25 -3.04
CA ALA A 59 1.85 6.21 -2.37
C ALA A 59 1.86 5.23 -1.19
N GLY A 60 0.73 5.11 -0.48
CA GLY A 60 0.51 4.09 0.55
C GLY A 60 0.67 2.68 0.00
N GLU A 61 0.02 2.37 -1.14
CA GLU A 61 0.13 1.05 -1.79
C GLU A 61 1.56 0.74 -2.26
N VAL A 62 2.28 1.74 -2.79
CA VAL A 62 3.70 1.57 -3.13
C VAL A 62 4.53 1.24 -1.89
N ALA A 63 4.26 1.92 -0.77
CA ALA A 63 4.93 1.67 0.50
C ALA A 63 4.57 0.29 1.08
N ALA A 64 3.30 -0.14 1.02
CA ALA A 64 2.85 -1.47 1.44
C ALA A 64 3.54 -2.57 0.65
N GLN A 65 3.64 -2.46 -0.67
CA GLN A 65 4.41 -3.41 -1.48
C GLN A 65 5.88 -3.49 -1.07
N GLY A 66 6.53 -2.34 -0.82
CA GLY A 66 7.89 -2.31 -0.29
C GLY A 66 8.01 -3.04 1.05
N LEU A 67 7.07 -2.78 1.96
CA LEU A 67 7.01 -3.40 3.27
C LEU A 67 6.92 -4.93 3.17
N TYR A 68 5.94 -5.44 2.41
CA TYR A 68 5.73 -6.88 2.23
C TYR A 68 6.91 -7.57 1.56
N HIS A 69 7.52 -6.95 0.54
CA HIS A 69 8.72 -7.48 -0.09
C HIS A 69 9.89 -7.54 0.90
N GLY A 70 10.07 -6.52 1.74
CA GLY A 70 11.09 -6.50 2.79
C GLY A 70 10.88 -7.60 3.83
N GLN A 71 9.64 -7.79 4.31
CA GLN A 71 9.28 -8.85 5.23
C GLN A 71 9.50 -10.24 4.63
N ALA A 72 9.14 -10.43 3.35
CA ALA A 72 9.37 -11.69 2.65
C ALA A 72 10.87 -12.05 2.52
N LEU A 73 11.76 -11.05 2.37
CA LEU A 73 13.21 -11.28 2.30
C LEU A 73 13.78 -11.90 3.58
N THR A 74 13.22 -11.56 4.74
CA THR A 74 13.76 -11.91 6.06
C THR A 74 12.87 -12.87 6.84
N ALA A 75 11.72 -13.27 6.29
CA ALA A 75 10.82 -14.25 6.88
C ALA A 75 11.54 -15.58 7.16
N ARG A 76 11.34 -16.12 8.37
CA ARG A 76 12.00 -17.37 8.80
C ARG A 76 11.28 -18.59 8.29
N ARG A 77 9.93 -18.56 8.24
CA ARG A 77 9.10 -19.66 7.72
C ARG A 77 8.72 -19.38 6.27
N ASP A 78 8.83 -20.39 5.41
CA ASP A 78 8.44 -20.29 3.99
C ASP A 78 6.96 -19.97 3.80
N GLU A 79 6.12 -20.40 4.74
CA GLU A 79 4.70 -20.08 4.76
C GLU A 79 4.47 -18.57 4.90
N ILE A 80 5.15 -17.93 5.87
CA ILE A 80 5.05 -16.47 6.07
C ILE A 80 5.63 -15.70 4.88
N ARG A 81 6.75 -16.19 4.32
CA ARG A 81 7.29 -15.60 3.09
C ARG A 81 6.27 -15.60 1.95
N ARG A 82 5.58 -16.73 1.73
CA ARG A 82 4.54 -16.82 0.70
C ARG A 82 3.37 -15.90 1.00
N GLN A 83 2.92 -15.85 2.25
CA GLN A 83 1.85 -14.96 2.68
C GLN A 83 2.17 -13.49 2.41
N MET A 84 3.40 -13.03 2.71
CA MET A 84 3.83 -11.66 2.40
C MET A 84 3.84 -11.37 0.89
N LEU A 85 4.30 -12.34 0.08
CA LEU A 85 4.30 -12.18 -1.37
C LEU A 85 2.89 -12.22 -1.99
N GLU A 86 1.94 -12.93 -1.37
CA GLU A 86 0.53 -12.90 -1.77
C GLU A 86 -0.11 -11.56 -1.39
N ALA A 87 0.09 -11.09 -0.16
CA ALA A 87 -0.36 -9.77 0.25
C ALA A 87 0.15 -8.66 -0.71
N ALA A 88 1.44 -8.67 -1.03
CA ALA A 88 1.98 -7.72 -2.02
C ALA A 88 1.29 -7.80 -3.40
N ARG A 89 0.79 -8.97 -3.81
CA ARG A 89 0.04 -9.12 -5.07
C ARG A 89 -1.38 -8.60 -4.95
N ASP A 90 -2.01 -8.75 -3.79
CA ASP A 90 -3.37 -8.26 -3.53
C ASP A 90 -3.39 -6.73 -3.56
N GLU A 91 -2.36 -6.09 -2.97
CA GLU A 91 -2.14 -4.65 -3.08
C GLU A 91 -1.90 -4.15 -4.53
N GLY A 92 -1.55 -5.06 -5.44
CA GLY A 92 -1.45 -4.75 -6.87
C GLY A 92 -2.76 -4.24 -7.49
N ASP A 93 -3.91 -4.73 -7.01
CA ASP A 93 -5.23 -4.26 -7.45
C ASP A 93 -5.49 -2.83 -6.96
N HIS A 94 -5.24 -2.56 -5.68
CA HIS A 94 -5.37 -1.22 -5.07
C HIS A 94 -4.47 -0.20 -5.78
N LEU A 95 -3.22 -0.57 -6.02
CA LEU A 95 -2.25 0.26 -6.75
C LEU A 95 -2.76 0.60 -8.18
N ALA A 96 -3.30 -0.39 -8.89
CA ALA A 96 -3.85 -0.19 -10.23
C ALA A 96 -5.07 0.73 -10.20
N TRP A 97 -6.02 0.50 -9.29
CA TRP A 97 -7.23 1.33 -9.16
C TRP A 97 -6.90 2.78 -8.81
N CYS A 98 -6.01 3.01 -7.85
CA CYS A 98 -5.56 4.36 -7.48
C CYS A 98 -4.86 5.06 -8.65
N ARG A 99 -4.00 4.35 -9.40
CA ARG A 99 -3.29 4.90 -10.56
C ARG A 99 -4.23 5.27 -11.71
N ASP A 100 -5.18 4.40 -12.01
CA ASP A 100 -6.15 4.67 -13.07
C ASP A 100 -7.05 5.84 -12.68
N ARG A 101 -7.47 5.90 -11.41
CA ARG A 101 -8.24 7.02 -10.91
C ARG A 101 -7.47 8.35 -10.97
N LEU A 102 -6.20 8.36 -10.62
CA LEU A 102 -5.35 9.56 -10.76
C LEU A 102 -5.32 10.07 -12.21
N ARG A 103 -5.21 9.16 -13.20
CA ARG A 103 -5.24 9.56 -14.62
C ARG A 103 -6.59 10.15 -15.02
N GLU A 104 -7.71 9.59 -14.57
CA GLU A 104 -9.06 10.13 -14.80
C GLU A 104 -9.22 11.54 -14.22
N LEU A 105 -8.59 11.79 -13.08
CA LEU A 105 -8.56 13.10 -12.43
C LEU A 105 -7.56 14.09 -13.07
N GLY A 106 -6.86 13.68 -14.15
CA GLY A 106 -5.86 14.50 -14.83
C GLY A 106 -4.56 14.68 -14.04
N SER A 107 -4.24 13.73 -13.17
CA SER A 107 -3.09 13.76 -12.27
C SER A 107 -2.21 12.52 -12.41
N GLY A 108 -1.16 12.42 -11.60
CA GLY A 108 -0.21 11.31 -11.59
C GLY A 108 0.22 10.90 -10.18
N PRO A 109 0.93 9.76 -10.10
CA PRO A 109 1.52 9.28 -8.85
C PRO A 109 2.57 10.25 -8.28
N SER A 110 2.87 10.09 -6.98
CA SER A 110 3.94 10.85 -6.33
C SER A 110 5.31 10.55 -6.96
N VAL A 111 6.10 11.59 -7.20
CA VAL A 111 7.48 11.46 -7.68
C VAL A 111 8.41 10.83 -6.64
N LEU A 112 7.99 10.81 -5.37
CA LEU A 112 8.73 10.22 -4.25
C LEU A 112 8.44 8.73 -4.05
N ASN A 113 7.63 8.09 -4.90
CA ASN A 113 7.31 6.66 -4.79
C ASN A 113 8.55 5.75 -4.67
N PRO A 114 9.66 5.97 -5.41
CA PRO A 114 10.86 5.16 -5.20
C PRO A 114 11.45 5.27 -3.79
N LEU A 115 11.38 6.45 -3.18
CA LEU A 115 11.82 6.68 -1.80
C LEU A 115 10.89 5.98 -0.80
N TRP A 116 9.58 6.08 -1.00
CA TRP A 116 8.59 5.40 -0.15
C TRP A 116 8.76 3.89 -0.22
N TYR A 117 8.92 3.33 -1.42
CA TYR A 117 9.18 1.90 -1.60
C TYR A 117 10.47 1.46 -0.89
N ALA A 118 11.60 2.14 -1.14
CA ALA A 118 12.90 1.76 -0.57
C ALA A 118 12.91 1.86 0.96
N GLY A 119 12.33 2.93 1.52
CA GLY A 119 12.20 3.10 2.96
C GLY A 119 11.35 2.01 3.61
N SER A 120 10.20 1.70 3.00
CA SER A 120 9.31 0.64 3.47
C SER A 120 9.92 -0.75 3.32
N LEU A 121 10.67 -1.02 2.24
CA LEU A 121 11.43 -2.27 2.07
C LEU A 121 12.40 -2.48 3.24
N ALA A 122 13.16 -1.45 3.60
CA ALA A 122 14.09 -1.52 4.72
C ALA A 122 13.38 -1.75 6.06
N ILE A 123 12.27 -1.05 6.32
CA ILE A 123 11.45 -1.24 7.52
C ILE A 123 10.86 -2.65 7.56
N GLY A 124 10.34 -3.14 6.45
CA GLY A 124 9.81 -4.51 6.32
C GLY A 124 10.86 -5.56 6.59
N ALA A 125 12.08 -5.39 6.03
CA ALA A 125 13.19 -6.30 6.28
C ALA A 125 13.60 -6.32 7.76
N LEU A 126 13.58 -5.19 8.45
CA LEU A 126 13.84 -5.12 9.89
C LEU A 126 12.73 -5.80 10.70
N ALA A 127 11.45 -5.58 10.34
CA ALA A 127 10.32 -6.22 11.00
C ALA A 127 10.35 -7.76 10.84
N GLY A 128 10.65 -8.26 9.64
CA GLY A 128 10.79 -9.69 9.39
C GLY A 128 11.99 -10.32 10.12
N ALA A 129 13.14 -9.60 10.16
CA ALA A 129 14.33 -10.04 10.91
C ALA A 129 14.06 -10.14 12.43
N ALA A 130 13.17 -9.30 12.97
CA ALA A 130 12.73 -9.37 14.37
C ALA A 130 11.92 -10.65 14.69
N GLY A 131 11.43 -11.34 13.67
CA GLY A 131 10.74 -12.63 13.75
C GLY A 131 9.31 -12.59 13.23
N ASP A 132 8.83 -13.74 12.75
CA ASP A 132 7.56 -13.86 12.02
C ASP A 132 6.35 -13.32 12.80
N ARG A 133 6.29 -13.53 14.12
CA ARG A 133 5.17 -12.99 14.94
C ARG A 133 5.16 -11.46 14.99
N ILE A 134 6.33 -10.84 15.10
CA ILE A 134 6.48 -9.37 15.09
C ILE A 134 6.18 -8.84 13.69
N SER A 135 6.67 -9.52 12.67
CA SER A 135 6.41 -9.21 11.26
C SER A 135 4.91 -9.18 10.94
N LEU A 136 4.18 -10.23 11.32
CA LEU A 136 2.72 -10.30 11.16
C LEU A 136 1.99 -9.22 11.96
N GLY A 137 2.42 -8.96 13.20
CA GLY A 137 1.88 -7.85 14.01
C GLY A 137 2.13 -6.49 13.39
N PHE A 138 3.27 -6.33 12.68
CA PHE A 138 3.58 -5.11 11.93
C PHE A 138 2.64 -4.94 10.73
N VAL A 139 2.34 -6.01 10.00
CA VAL A 139 1.29 -6.01 8.96
C VAL A 139 -0.03 -5.56 9.55
N ALA A 140 -0.54 -6.27 10.57
CA ALA A 140 -1.84 -5.96 11.16
C ALA A 140 -1.97 -4.51 11.63
N GLU A 141 -0.92 -3.94 12.23
CA GLU A 141 -0.93 -2.53 12.63
C GLU A 141 -0.86 -1.59 11.43
N THR A 142 -0.13 -1.93 10.38
CA THR A 142 -0.09 -1.15 9.13
C THR A 142 -1.48 -1.06 8.53
N GLU A 143 -2.18 -2.18 8.37
CA GLU A 143 -3.50 -2.22 7.75
C GLU A 143 -4.55 -1.48 8.58
N ARG A 144 -4.50 -1.59 9.93
CA ARG A 144 -5.37 -0.79 10.81
C ARG A 144 -5.13 0.72 10.68
N GLN A 145 -3.87 1.13 10.44
CA GLN A 145 -3.57 2.55 10.22
C GLN A 145 -4.01 3.01 8.83
N VAL A 146 -3.90 2.14 7.81
CA VAL A 146 -4.41 2.40 6.46
C VAL A 146 -5.93 2.48 6.48
N GLU A 147 -6.64 1.54 7.12
CA GLU A 147 -8.09 1.58 7.31
C GLU A 147 -8.55 2.93 7.88
N GLY A 148 -7.96 3.37 9.00
CA GLY A 148 -8.29 4.64 9.63
C GLY A 148 -8.01 5.84 8.72
N HIS A 149 -7.00 5.75 7.87
CA HIS A 149 -6.64 6.76 6.90
C HIS A 149 -7.63 6.81 5.72
N LEU A 150 -8.02 5.66 5.21
CA LEU A 150 -9.05 5.54 4.17
C LEU A 150 -10.39 6.11 4.66
N GLU A 151 -10.77 5.83 5.91
CA GLU A 151 -11.96 6.39 6.52
C GLU A 151 -11.90 7.93 6.62
N GLU A 152 -10.76 8.50 6.98
CA GLU A 152 -10.56 9.95 6.95
C GLU A 152 -10.70 10.50 5.52
N HIS A 153 -10.12 9.84 4.53
CA HIS A 153 -10.21 10.24 3.13
C HIS A 153 -11.65 10.18 2.61
N LEU A 154 -12.41 9.14 2.94
CA LEU A 154 -13.83 9.01 2.60
C LEU A 154 -14.66 10.19 3.11
N ARG A 155 -14.36 10.72 4.31
CA ARG A 155 -15.00 11.92 4.85
C ARG A 155 -14.58 13.21 4.14
N ARG A 156 -13.39 13.24 3.54
CA ARG A 156 -12.80 14.43 2.88
C ARG A 156 -13.02 14.48 1.38
N LEU A 157 -13.38 13.35 0.76
CA LEU A 157 -13.69 13.33 -0.67
C LEU A 157 -14.88 14.26 -0.97
N PRO A 158 -14.85 14.98 -2.09
CA PRO A 158 -16.01 15.71 -2.59
C PRO A 158 -17.25 14.79 -2.69
N GLU A 159 -18.43 15.29 -2.37
CA GLU A 159 -19.67 14.49 -2.38
C GLU A 159 -19.96 13.85 -3.74
N GLY A 160 -19.60 14.53 -4.83
CA GLY A 160 -19.79 14.04 -6.20
C GLY A 160 -18.70 13.06 -6.68
N ASP A 161 -17.70 12.70 -5.87
CA ASP A 161 -16.62 11.78 -6.26
C ASP A 161 -17.02 10.31 -5.97
N GLU A 162 -18.01 9.82 -6.70
CA GLU A 162 -18.53 8.46 -6.51
C GLU A 162 -17.51 7.38 -6.91
N ARG A 163 -16.62 7.67 -7.85
CA ARG A 163 -15.63 6.70 -8.32
C ARG A 163 -14.53 6.49 -7.29
N SER A 164 -13.92 7.58 -6.77
CA SER A 164 -12.92 7.46 -5.71
C SER A 164 -13.51 6.85 -4.46
N ARG A 165 -14.74 7.24 -4.09
CA ARG A 165 -15.44 6.68 -2.93
C ARG A 165 -15.58 5.17 -3.01
N ALA A 166 -16.06 4.64 -4.15
CA ALA A 166 -16.21 3.20 -4.33
C ALA A 166 -14.87 2.45 -4.26
N ILE A 167 -13.78 3.04 -4.77
CA ILE A 167 -12.44 2.48 -4.66
C ILE A 167 -12.01 2.42 -3.20
N LEU A 168 -12.11 3.52 -2.46
CA LEU A 168 -11.68 3.58 -1.05
C LEU A 168 -12.52 2.70 -0.12
N ASP A 169 -13.82 2.57 -0.37
CA ASP A 169 -14.70 1.67 0.39
C ASP A 169 -14.28 0.20 0.22
N GLN A 170 -13.93 -0.21 -1.01
CA GLN A 170 -13.44 -1.56 -1.25
C GLN A 170 -12.07 -1.78 -0.61
N MET A 171 -11.12 -0.85 -0.81
CA MET A 171 -9.80 -0.93 -0.18
C MET A 171 -9.95 -1.06 1.34
N LYS A 172 -10.76 -0.22 1.99
CA LYS A 172 -11.02 -0.30 3.43
C LYS A 172 -11.52 -1.68 3.86
N THR A 173 -12.40 -2.30 3.09
CA THR A 173 -12.91 -3.65 3.38
C THR A 173 -11.78 -4.69 3.29
N ASP A 174 -10.93 -4.58 2.28
CA ASP A 174 -9.81 -5.48 2.07
C ASP A 174 -8.76 -5.33 3.21
N GLU A 175 -8.45 -4.08 3.66
CA GLU A 175 -7.48 -3.84 4.74
C GLU A 175 -7.92 -4.43 6.09
N VAL A 176 -9.21 -4.35 6.40
CA VAL A 176 -9.74 -5.02 7.60
C VAL A 176 -9.49 -6.52 7.54
N ALA A 177 -9.77 -7.15 6.40
CA ALA A 177 -9.53 -8.59 6.22
C ALA A 177 -8.04 -8.95 6.27
N HIS A 178 -7.15 -8.10 5.72
CA HIS A 178 -5.70 -8.31 5.80
C HIS A 178 -5.19 -8.22 7.25
N ALA A 179 -5.66 -7.22 8.02
CA ALA A 179 -5.29 -7.09 9.43
C ALA A 179 -5.72 -8.31 10.26
N GLU A 180 -6.94 -8.80 10.06
CA GLU A 180 -7.46 -9.99 10.73
C GLU A 180 -6.66 -11.23 10.35
N ALA A 181 -6.43 -11.47 9.06
CA ALA A 181 -5.65 -12.61 8.57
C ALA A 181 -4.22 -12.62 9.12
N ALA A 182 -3.58 -11.45 9.27
CA ALA A 182 -2.24 -11.36 9.85
C ALA A 182 -2.23 -11.73 11.35
N MET A 183 -3.25 -11.33 12.11
CA MET A 183 -3.40 -11.70 13.51
C MET A 183 -3.71 -13.20 13.69
N ASP A 184 -4.59 -13.76 12.86
CA ASP A 184 -4.96 -15.18 12.86
C ASP A 184 -3.77 -16.07 12.50
N ALA A 185 -2.89 -15.60 11.62
CA ALA A 185 -1.62 -16.27 11.30
C ALA A 185 -0.59 -16.26 12.45
N GLY A 186 -0.92 -15.65 13.57
CA GLY A 186 -0.11 -15.64 14.79
C GLY A 186 0.65 -14.33 15.03
N GLY A 187 0.19 -13.24 14.43
CA GLY A 187 0.71 -11.89 14.68
C GLY A 187 0.62 -11.51 16.16
N SER A 188 1.58 -10.72 16.62
CA SER A 188 1.57 -10.18 17.99
C SER A 188 1.32 -8.68 17.98
N GLU A 189 0.50 -8.19 18.91
CA GLU A 189 0.30 -6.76 19.10
C GLU A 189 1.64 -6.04 19.30
N LEU A 190 1.82 -4.93 18.58
CA LEU A 190 3.02 -4.12 18.71
C LEU A 190 2.96 -3.19 19.92
N PRO A 191 4.09 -2.93 20.60
CA PRO A 191 4.16 -1.96 21.67
C PRO A 191 3.74 -0.55 21.21
N MET A 192 3.09 0.20 22.10
CA MET A 192 2.59 1.54 21.79
C MET A 192 3.64 2.49 21.18
N PRO A 193 4.91 2.53 21.64
CA PRO A 193 5.92 3.39 21.03
C PRO A 193 6.19 3.06 19.54
N VAL A 194 6.18 1.77 19.16
CA VAL A 194 6.35 1.33 17.77
C VAL A 194 5.16 1.80 16.92
N ARG A 195 3.95 1.58 17.41
CA ARG A 195 2.71 2.03 16.74
C ARG A 195 2.69 3.56 16.55
N GLN A 196 3.19 4.33 17.53
CA GLN A 196 3.31 5.79 17.43
C GLN A 196 4.35 6.21 16.39
N LEU A 197 5.50 5.53 16.34
CA LEU A 197 6.54 5.78 15.32
C LEU A 197 6.01 5.49 13.91
N MET A 198 5.29 4.39 13.71
CA MET A 198 4.64 4.06 12.45
C MET A 198 3.69 5.18 12.01
N ARG A 199 2.82 5.67 12.91
CA ARG A 199 1.92 6.80 12.63
C ARG A 199 2.66 8.08 12.26
N LEU A 200 3.77 8.37 12.93
CA LEU A 200 4.58 9.55 12.64
C LEU A 200 5.20 9.46 11.23
N THR A 201 5.78 8.33 10.90
CA THR A 201 6.38 8.06 9.57
C THR A 201 5.31 8.15 8.47
N ALA A 202 4.14 7.53 8.68
CA ALA A 202 3.02 7.60 7.75
C ALA A 202 2.56 9.06 7.52
N ARG A 203 2.50 9.90 8.57
CA ARG A 203 2.13 11.32 8.43
C ARG A 203 3.10 12.11 7.55
N VAL A 204 4.39 11.81 7.60
CA VAL A 204 5.39 12.45 6.72
C VAL A 204 5.08 12.12 5.26
N MET A 205 4.89 10.83 4.97
CA MET A 205 4.56 10.36 3.62
C MET A 205 3.25 10.98 3.12
N THR A 206 2.17 10.90 3.89
CA THR A 206 0.84 11.35 3.47
C THR A 206 0.79 12.85 3.20
N ARG A 207 1.40 13.67 4.08
CA ARG A 207 1.48 15.11 3.88
C ARG A 207 2.27 15.50 2.62
N THR A 208 3.33 14.77 2.34
CA THR A 208 4.19 15.05 1.18
C THR A 208 3.53 14.56 -0.11
N ALA A 209 3.03 13.31 -0.14
CA ALA A 209 2.41 12.71 -1.31
C ALA A 209 1.12 13.42 -1.75
N TYR A 210 0.45 14.15 -0.87
CA TYR A 210 -0.72 14.93 -1.24
C TYR A 210 -0.39 16.00 -2.32
N TRP A 211 0.79 16.56 -2.27
CA TRP A 211 1.20 17.69 -3.13
C TRP A 211 2.07 17.29 -4.32
N ILE A 212 2.90 16.24 -4.15
CA ILE A 212 3.93 15.87 -5.14
C ILE A 212 4.00 14.39 -5.44
#